data_daeed9b5976c424fb89b148226f44031
#
_entry.id   daeed9b5976c424fb89b148226f44031
#
_cell.length_a   1.000
_cell.length_b   1.000
_cell.length_c   1.000
_cell.angle_alpha   90.00
_cell.angle_beta   90.00
_cell.angle_gamma   90.00
#
_symmetry.space_group_name_H-M   'P 1'
#
loop_
_entity.id
_entity.type
_entity.pdbx_description
1 polymer ?
#
loop_
_entity_poly.entity_id
_entity_poly.type
_entity_poly.pdbx_seq_one_letter_code
_entity_poly.pdbx_strand_id
1 'polypeptide(L)'
;MKSLFLIAAGLLSAACLAGLPARAQEVTKENVDGITNFHRLETTVACSGAIKATAVPEIKQFGFASIINLREASEDGANLEQEAAAAKAADIRYYSIPFNSTMPDVAAADKFVAAITEKGSDPAFIHCAGGGRAATMWFIKRLVVDHWDVDRAAKEATDLGMSSPKLKQFAIDYAQTHKR
;
A
#
# COMPACT_ATOMS: atom_id res chain seq x y z
N MET A 1 39.61 17.89 -65.99
CA MET A 1 38.69 16.97 -65.34
C MET A 1 38.59 17.39 -63.87
N LYS A 2 37.47 18.06 -63.46
CA LYS A 2 37.31 18.58 -62.08
C LYS A 2 36.24 17.73 -61.41
N SER A 3 36.62 16.97 -60.36
CA SER A 3 35.77 16.16 -59.58
C SER A 3 35.07 17.05 -58.51
N LEU A 4 33.76 17.04 -58.50
CA LEU A 4 32.90 17.77 -57.57
C LEU A 4 32.54 16.78 -56.41
N PHE A 5 33.02 17.06 -55.18
CA PHE A 5 32.62 16.32 -53.96
C PHE A 5 31.36 16.99 -53.39
N LEU A 6 30.25 16.26 -53.38
CA LEU A 6 29.04 16.65 -52.67
C LEU A 6 29.15 16.13 -51.22
N ILE A 7 29.17 17.07 -50.27
CA ILE A 7 29.08 16.77 -48.83
C ILE A 7 27.58 16.82 -48.46
N ALA A 8 27.00 15.66 -48.14
CA ALA A 8 25.67 15.57 -47.60
C ALA A 8 25.71 15.80 -46.08
N ALA A 9 25.19 16.93 -45.62
CA ALA A 9 25.00 17.23 -44.20
C ALA A 9 23.76 16.53 -43.70
N GLY A 10 23.93 15.48 -42.89
CA GLY A 10 22.82 14.80 -42.19
C GLY A 10 22.39 15.60 -40.96
N LEU A 11 21.19 16.12 -41.01
CA LEU A 11 20.51 16.72 -39.83
C LEU A 11 20.05 15.61 -38.89
N LEU A 12 20.72 15.46 -37.75
CA LEU A 12 20.27 14.64 -36.62
C LEU A 12 19.15 15.41 -35.88
N SER A 13 17.92 15.04 -36.12
CA SER A 13 16.77 15.54 -35.30
C SER A 13 16.80 14.83 -33.94
N ALA A 14 17.25 15.53 -32.90
CA ALA A 14 17.08 15.09 -31.52
C ALA A 14 15.60 15.21 -31.12
N ALA A 15 14.88 14.11 -31.11
CA ALA A 15 13.52 14.06 -30.56
C ALA A 15 13.63 14.16 -29.03
N CYS A 16 13.31 15.32 -28.46
CA CYS A 16 13.05 15.48 -27.04
C CYS A 16 11.83 14.65 -26.66
N LEU A 17 12.04 13.51 -26.04
CA LEU A 17 11.00 12.79 -25.30
C LEU A 17 10.63 13.65 -24.09
N ALA A 18 9.66 14.55 -24.25
CA ALA A 18 9.00 15.22 -23.15
C ALA A 18 8.28 14.14 -22.35
N GLY A 19 8.85 13.76 -21.21
CA GLY A 19 8.20 12.84 -20.27
C GLY A 19 6.85 13.42 -19.87
N LEU A 20 5.78 12.68 -20.13
CA LEU A 20 4.45 13.03 -19.63
C LEU A 20 4.55 13.17 -18.11
N PRO A 21 3.99 14.23 -17.51
CA PRO A 21 3.96 14.36 -16.07
C PRO A 21 3.27 13.12 -15.49
N ALA A 22 3.95 12.41 -14.59
CA ALA A 22 3.36 11.29 -13.88
C ALA A 22 2.12 11.84 -13.16
N ARG A 23 0.93 11.40 -13.60
CA ARG A 23 -0.32 11.76 -12.96
C ARG A 23 -0.24 11.30 -11.52
N ALA A 24 -0.43 12.22 -10.57
CA ALA A 24 -0.49 11.84 -9.17
C ALA A 24 -1.63 10.81 -9.02
N GLN A 25 -1.30 9.65 -8.47
CA GLN A 25 -2.31 8.63 -8.17
C GLN A 25 -3.28 9.21 -7.15
N GLU A 26 -4.58 9.07 -7.40
CA GLU A 26 -5.62 9.59 -6.53
C GLU A 26 -6.25 8.43 -5.73
N VAL A 27 -6.46 8.68 -4.43
CA VAL A 27 -7.16 7.72 -3.57
C VAL A 27 -8.65 7.79 -3.86
N THR A 28 -9.25 6.65 -4.18
CA THR A 28 -10.70 6.49 -4.34
C THR A 28 -11.32 5.85 -3.12
N LYS A 29 -12.57 6.22 -2.82
CA LYS A 29 -13.42 5.59 -1.80
C LYS A 29 -14.51 4.84 -2.51
N GLU A 30 -14.66 3.57 -2.18
CA GLU A 30 -15.64 2.69 -2.81
C GLU A 30 -16.51 2.02 -1.75
N ASN A 31 -17.74 1.71 -2.12
CA ASN A 31 -18.64 0.90 -1.31
C ASN A 31 -18.69 -0.49 -1.90
N VAL A 32 -18.13 -1.46 -1.16
CA VAL A 32 -18.09 -2.88 -1.55
C VAL A 32 -18.73 -3.68 -0.43
N ASP A 33 -19.64 -4.59 -0.78
CA ASP A 33 -20.28 -5.43 0.25
C ASP A 33 -19.24 -6.27 0.98
N GLY A 34 -19.34 -6.29 2.31
CA GLY A 34 -18.41 -7.02 3.15
C GLY A 34 -17.06 -6.35 3.36
N ILE A 35 -16.82 -5.13 2.87
CA ILE A 35 -15.60 -4.35 3.10
C ILE A 35 -15.99 -2.99 3.70
N THR A 36 -15.52 -2.72 4.91
CA THR A 36 -15.80 -1.45 5.60
C THR A 36 -14.75 -0.41 5.21
N ASN A 37 -15.16 0.85 4.99
CA ASN A 37 -14.25 1.97 4.71
C ASN A 37 -13.16 1.62 3.69
N PHE A 38 -13.57 1.19 2.50
CA PHE A 38 -12.65 0.80 1.44
C PHE A 38 -12.08 2.02 0.74
N HIS A 39 -10.80 2.26 0.94
CA HIS A 39 -10.02 3.29 0.26
C HIS A 39 -8.91 2.60 -0.54
N ARG A 40 -8.73 2.96 -1.80
CA ARG A 40 -7.66 2.39 -2.62
C ARG A 40 -6.93 3.42 -3.46
N LEU A 41 -5.66 3.19 -3.65
CA LEU A 41 -4.78 3.93 -4.52
C LEU A 41 -4.58 3.11 -5.79
N GLU A 42 -5.51 3.22 -6.73
CA GLU A 42 -5.56 2.42 -7.95
C GLU A 42 -5.36 0.91 -7.66
N THR A 43 -4.36 0.27 -8.31
CA THR A 43 -3.98 -1.13 -8.07
C THR A 43 -2.74 -1.27 -7.19
N THR A 44 -2.29 -0.20 -6.50
CA THR A 44 -1.06 -0.20 -5.72
C THR A 44 -1.27 -0.72 -4.31
N VAL A 45 -2.29 -0.20 -3.63
CA VAL A 45 -2.65 -0.57 -2.26
C VAL A 45 -4.12 -0.29 -1.99
N ALA A 46 -4.71 -1.07 -1.12
CA ALA A 46 -5.95 -0.71 -0.44
C ALA A 46 -5.73 -0.65 1.07
N CYS A 47 -6.41 0.31 1.72
CA CYS A 47 -6.55 0.39 3.15
C CYS A 47 -8.04 0.34 3.51
N SER A 48 -8.46 -0.60 4.36
CA SER A 48 -9.86 -0.73 4.72
C SER A 48 -10.06 -1.01 6.21
N GLY A 49 -11.30 -0.90 6.63
CA GLY A 49 -11.79 -1.43 7.90
C GLY A 49 -11.99 -2.94 7.83
N ALA A 50 -12.88 -3.46 8.70
CA ALA A 50 -13.16 -4.88 8.77
C ALA A 50 -13.68 -5.43 7.44
N ILE A 51 -13.30 -6.67 7.13
CA ILE A 51 -13.79 -7.41 5.97
C ILE A 51 -14.56 -8.66 6.41
N LYS A 52 -15.50 -9.10 5.60
CA LYS A 52 -16.08 -10.44 5.69
C LYS A 52 -15.23 -11.41 4.88
N ALA A 53 -15.09 -12.64 5.33
CA ALA A 53 -14.38 -13.68 4.57
C ALA A 53 -14.99 -13.90 3.16
N THR A 54 -16.29 -13.65 3.00
CA THR A 54 -17.00 -13.72 1.70
C THR A 54 -16.56 -12.64 0.71
N ALA A 55 -15.91 -11.56 1.15
CA ALA A 55 -15.39 -10.51 0.25
C ALA A 55 -13.98 -10.83 -0.30
N VAL A 56 -13.31 -11.84 0.23
CA VAL A 56 -11.94 -12.19 -0.20
C VAL A 56 -11.84 -12.53 -1.70
N PRO A 57 -12.77 -13.27 -2.32
CA PRO A 57 -12.72 -13.49 -3.77
C PRO A 57 -12.79 -12.20 -4.59
N GLU A 58 -13.55 -11.20 -4.12
CA GLU A 58 -13.64 -9.90 -4.79
C GLU A 58 -12.35 -9.09 -4.64
N ILE A 59 -11.71 -9.15 -3.46
CA ILE A 59 -10.38 -8.56 -3.24
C ILE A 59 -9.37 -9.14 -4.25
N LYS A 60 -9.43 -10.45 -4.52
CA LYS A 60 -8.61 -11.09 -5.55
C LYS A 60 -8.94 -10.55 -6.94
N GLN A 61 -10.22 -10.37 -7.27
CA GLN A 61 -10.67 -9.83 -8.57
C GLN A 61 -10.23 -8.38 -8.78
N PHE A 62 -10.09 -7.58 -7.72
CA PHE A 62 -9.48 -6.24 -7.78
C PHE A 62 -7.99 -6.27 -8.10
N GLY A 63 -7.36 -7.45 -8.15
CA GLY A 63 -5.97 -7.62 -8.53
C GLY A 63 -4.98 -7.62 -7.35
N PHE A 64 -5.45 -7.63 -6.10
CA PHE A 64 -4.55 -7.70 -4.96
C PHE A 64 -3.91 -9.09 -4.83
N ALA A 65 -2.60 -9.10 -4.58
CA ALA A 65 -1.80 -10.32 -4.43
C ALA A 65 -1.74 -10.81 -2.99
N SER A 66 -1.93 -9.91 -2.03
CA SER A 66 -1.92 -10.24 -0.61
C SER A 66 -2.98 -9.51 0.20
N ILE A 67 -3.36 -10.10 1.33
CA ILE A 67 -4.14 -9.49 2.41
C ILE A 67 -3.27 -9.43 3.66
N ILE A 68 -3.16 -8.24 4.26
CA ILE A 68 -2.48 -8.03 5.54
C ILE A 68 -3.52 -7.60 6.57
N ASN A 69 -3.84 -8.50 7.49
CA ASN A 69 -4.79 -8.28 8.57
C ASN A 69 -4.07 -7.81 9.83
N LEU A 70 -4.44 -6.60 10.31
CA LEU A 70 -3.87 -5.97 11.51
C LEU A 70 -4.77 -6.12 12.74
N ARG A 71 -5.84 -6.89 12.67
CA ARG A 71 -6.76 -7.07 13.80
C ARG A 71 -6.19 -8.04 14.83
N GLU A 72 -6.47 -7.74 16.09
CA GLU A 72 -6.23 -8.68 17.19
C GLU A 72 -7.37 -9.71 17.24
N ALA A 73 -7.06 -10.95 17.60
CA ALA A 73 -8.07 -12.02 17.67
C ALA A 73 -9.16 -11.73 18.70
N SER A 74 -8.89 -10.88 19.68
CA SER A 74 -9.83 -10.44 20.71
C SER A 74 -10.81 -9.35 20.26
N GLU A 75 -10.58 -8.75 19.09
CA GLU A 75 -11.48 -7.73 18.56
C GLU A 75 -12.81 -8.34 18.11
N ASP A 76 -13.91 -7.68 18.44
CA ASP A 76 -15.26 -8.13 18.04
C ASP A 76 -15.37 -8.30 16.51
N GLY A 77 -15.84 -9.46 16.09
CA GLY A 77 -15.96 -9.81 14.67
C GLY A 77 -14.62 -10.05 13.95
N ALA A 78 -13.48 -10.25 14.64
CA ALA A 78 -12.21 -10.61 14.04
C ALA A 78 -12.17 -12.12 13.69
N ASN A 79 -12.69 -12.48 12.55
CA ASN A 79 -12.78 -13.88 12.09
C ASN A 79 -11.49 -14.31 11.35
N LEU A 80 -10.34 -14.26 12.01
CA LEU A 80 -9.00 -14.47 11.40
C LEU A 80 -8.88 -15.81 10.67
N GLU A 81 -9.41 -16.90 11.26
CA GLU A 81 -9.35 -18.23 10.65
C GLU A 81 -10.19 -18.34 9.38
N GLN A 82 -11.38 -17.72 9.39
CA GLN A 82 -12.26 -17.72 8.22
C GLN A 82 -11.69 -16.89 7.08
N GLU A 83 -11.08 -15.75 7.40
CA GLU A 83 -10.38 -14.93 6.42
C GLU A 83 -9.17 -15.66 5.81
N ALA A 84 -8.35 -16.30 6.65
CA ALA A 84 -7.19 -17.09 6.20
C ALA A 84 -7.62 -18.27 5.31
N ALA A 85 -8.71 -18.97 5.66
CA ALA A 85 -9.26 -20.05 4.86
C ALA A 85 -9.77 -19.54 3.49
N ALA A 86 -10.46 -18.38 3.48
CA ALA A 86 -10.96 -17.77 2.25
C ALA A 86 -9.81 -17.27 1.37
N ALA A 87 -8.75 -16.68 1.96
CA ALA A 87 -7.57 -16.26 1.23
C ALA A 87 -6.84 -17.45 0.58
N LYS A 88 -6.69 -18.56 1.30
CA LYS A 88 -6.13 -19.80 0.76
C LYS A 88 -6.98 -20.34 -0.40
N ALA A 89 -8.29 -20.34 -0.27
CA ALA A 89 -9.20 -20.82 -1.33
C ALA A 89 -9.16 -19.94 -2.58
N ALA A 90 -8.91 -18.63 -2.42
CA ALA A 90 -8.81 -17.66 -3.51
C ALA A 90 -7.37 -17.54 -4.09
N ASP A 91 -6.42 -18.34 -3.60
CA ASP A 91 -5.00 -18.24 -3.98
C ASP A 91 -4.47 -16.80 -3.83
N ILE A 92 -4.70 -16.20 -2.66
CA ILE A 92 -4.18 -14.88 -2.25
C ILE A 92 -3.39 -15.06 -0.96
N ARG A 93 -2.23 -14.41 -0.86
CA ARG A 93 -1.41 -14.49 0.35
C ARG A 93 -2.10 -13.82 1.53
N TYR A 94 -1.94 -14.39 2.71
CA TYR A 94 -2.55 -13.86 3.92
C TYR A 94 -1.53 -13.73 5.05
N TYR A 95 -1.43 -12.52 5.59
CA TYR A 95 -0.58 -12.20 6.73
C TYR A 95 -1.44 -11.72 7.90
N SER A 96 -1.35 -12.40 9.04
CA SER A 96 -1.95 -11.94 10.30
C SER A 96 -0.87 -11.27 11.14
N ILE A 97 -0.96 -9.95 11.28
CA ILE A 97 0.01 -9.10 12.00
C ILE A 97 -0.77 -8.23 12.98
N PRO A 98 -1.18 -8.77 14.13
CA PRO A 98 -1.94 -8.00 15.11
C PRO A 98 -1.20 -6.73 15.52
N PHE A 99 -1.90 -5.59 15.46
CA PHE A 99 -1.34 -4.30 15.80
C PHE A 99 -2.30 -3.50 16.67
N ASN A 100 -1.91 -3.24 17.91
CA ASN A 100 -2.72 -2.51 18.88
C ASN A 100 -2.53 -1.00 18.72
N SER A 101 -3.61 -0.26 18.44
CA SER A 101 -3.56 1.20 18.27
C SER A 101 -3.32 1.98 19.56
N THR A 102 -3.62 1.39 20.72
CA THR A 102 -3.42 2.02 22.02
C THR A 102 -2.02 1.79 22.57
N MET A 103 -1.39 0.69 22.18
CA MET A 103 -0.02 0.33 22.51
C MET A 103 0.73 -0.09 21.23
N PRO A 104 1.04 0.85 20.33
CA PRO A 104 1.70 0.53 19.07
C PRO A 104 3.07 -0.12 19.33
N ASP A 105 3.33 -1.21 18.63
CA ASP A 105 4.49 -2.08 18.82
C ASP A 105 5.42 -2.05 17.60
N VAL A 106 6.70 -1.80 17.84
CA VAL A 106 7.76 -1.81 16.82
C VAL A 106 7.89 -3.18 16.14
N ALA A 107 7.77 -4.28 16.88
CA ALA A 107 7.88 -5.61 16.30
C ALA A 107 6.73 -5.92 15.31
N ALA A 108 5.54 -5.38 15.53
CA ALA A 108 4.45 -5.49 14.56
C ALA A 108 4.74 -4.66 13.29
N ALA A 109 5.33 -3.47 13.42
CA ALA A 109 5.77 -2.67 12.29
C ALA A 109 6.89 -3.38 11.49
N ASP A 110 7.85 -4.02 12.16
CA ASP A 110 8.91 -4.81 11.50
C ASP A 110 8.32 -5.98 10.69
N LYS A 111 7.37 -6.71 11.27
CA LYS A 111 6.66 -7.80 10.58
C LYS A 111 5.89 -7.29 9.37
N PHE A 112 5.24 -6.14 9.52
CA PHE A 112 4.53 -5.50 8.40
C PHE A 112 5.48 -5.12 7.26
N VAL A 113 6.60 -4.47 7.57
CA VAL A 113 7.61 -4.10 6.56
C VAL A 113 8.16 -5.34 5.86
N ALA A 114 8.44 -6.41 6.59
CA ALA A 114 8.87 -7.67 6.00
C ALA A 114 7.80 -8.27 5.06
N ALA A 115 6.54 -8.32 5.49
CA ALA A 115 5.44 -8.87 4.69
C ALA A 115 5.17 -8.05 3.42
N ILE A 116 5.11 -6.70 3.53
CA ILE A 116 4.80 -5.82 2.40
C ILE A 116 5.92 -5.77 1.35
N THR A 117 7.16 -6.09 1.75
CA THR A 117 8.33 -6.12 0.84
C THR A 117 8.67 -7.52 0.35
N GLU A 118 7.96 -8.55 0.80
CA GLU A 118 8.14 -9.91 0.31
C GLU A 118 7.78 -9.99 -1.18
N LYS A 119 8.63 -10.65 -1.98
CA LYS A 119 8.40 -10.80 -3.41
C LYS A 119 7.03 -11.43 -3.72
N GLY A 120 6.20 -10.71 -4.46
CA GLY A 120 4.85 -11.14 -4.85
C GLY A 120 3.78 -10.84 -3.79
N SER A 121 4.05 -9.98 -2.80
CA SER A 121 3.03 -9.46 -1.89
C SER A 121 2.30 -8.24 -2.45
N ASP A 122 2.90 -7.53 -3.38
CA ASP A 122 2.27 -6.40 -4.08
C ASP A 122 1.41 -6.85 -5.26
N PRO A 123 0.27 -6.18 -5.52
CA PRO A 123 -0.36 -5.14 -4.69
C PRO A 123 -0.99 -5.72 -3.41
N ALA A 124 -0.95 -4.95 -2.32
CA ALA A 124 -1.43 -5.40 -1.01
C ALA A 124 -2.77 -4.78 -0.61
N PHE A 125 -3.65 -5.61 -0.03
CA PHE A 125 -4.86 -5.20 0.64
C PHE A 125 -4.62 -5.22 2.16
N ILE A 126 -4.58 -4.05 2.79
CA ILE A 126 -4.28 -3.92 4.22
C ILE A 126 -5.57 -3.56 4.94
N HIS A 127 -5.91 -4.27 6.01
CA HIS A 127 -7.12 -3.96 6.76
C HIS A 127 -6.95 -4.07 8.28
N CYS A 128 -7.89 -3.42 8.98
CA CYS A 128 -8.06 -3.53 10.43
C CYS A 128 -9.55 -3.43 10.79
N ALA A 129 -9.94 -2.90 11.94
CA ALA A 129 -11.35 -2.68 12.26
C ALA A 129 -11.95 -1.47 11.51
N GLY A 130 -11.25 -0.32 11.49
CA GLY A 130 -11.76 0.94 10.94
C GLY A 130 -10.98 1.52 9.75
N GLY A 131 -9.79 0.98 9.42
CA GLY A 131 -8.93 1.47 8.33
C GLY A 131 -7.73 2.28 8.79
N GLY A 132 -7.81 2.99 9.92
CA GLY A 132 -6.73 3.89 10.36
C GLY A 132 -5.39 3.21 10.65
N ARG A 133 -5.38 2.00 11.23
CA ARG A 133 -4.16 1.20 11.43
C ARG A 133 -3.56 0.77 10.09
N ALA A 134 -4.41 0.39 9.14
CA ALA A 134 -3.97 0.00 7.80
C ALA A 134 -3.23 1.15 7.10
N ALA A 135 -3.83 2.34 7.08
CA ALA A 135 -3.22 3.52 6.50
C ALA A 135 -1.95 3.98 7.25
N THR A 136 -1.88 3.76 8.57
CA THR A 136 -0.66 4.03 9.35
C THR A 136 0.49 3.10 8.94
N MET A 137 0.22 1.80 8.77
CA MET A 137 1.24 0.86 8.30
C MET A 137 1.70 1.18 6.87
N TRP A 138 0.78 1.61 6.00
CA TRP A 138 1.16 2.12 4.69
C TRP A 138 2.03 3.37 4.76
N PHE A 139 1.73 4.29 5.69
CA PHE A 139 2.59 5.45 5.96
C PHE A 139 4.01 5.04 6.34
N ILE A 140 4.16 4.04 7.22
CA ILE A 140 5.48 3.47 7.57
C ILE A 140 6.19 2.98 6.31
N LYS A 141 5.50 2.20 5.45
CA LYS A 141 6.09 1.70 4.19
C LYS A 141 6.62 2.83 3.31
N ARG A 142 5.84 3.91 3.16
CA ARG A 142 6.26 5.08 2.38
C ARG A 142 7.51 5.75 2.94
N LEU A 143 7.63 5.82 4.28
CA LEU A 143 8.77 6.44 4.95
C LEU A 143 10.05 5.59 4.87
N VAL A 144 9.96 4.28 5.16
CA VAL A 144 11.17 3.43 5.35
C VAL A 144 11.55 2.61 4.13
N VAL A 145 10.61 2.33 3.24
CA VAL A 145 10.86 1.54 2.03
C VAL A 145 10.98 2.44 0.80
N ASP A 146 10.03 3.38 0.63
CA ASP A 146 10.00 4.26 -0.53
C ASP A 146 10.78 5.56 -0.31
N HIS A 147 11.23 5.81 0.92
CA HIS A 147 12.00 7.01 1.31
C HIS A 147 11.33 8.35 0.97
N TRP A 148 9.99 8.35 1.05
CA TRP A 148 9.25 9.60 0.85
C TRP A 148 9.45 10.55 2.02
N ASP A 149 9.35 11.86 1.73
CA ASP A 149 9.23 12.86 2.78
C ASP A 149 7.94 12.68 3.59
N VAL A 150 7.98 13.17 4.84
CA VAL A 150 6.89 12.97 5.81
C VAL A 150 5.58 13.59 5.34
N ASP A 151 5.64 14.78 4.74
CA ASP A 151 4.43 15.53 4.37
C ASP A 151 3.70 14.85 3.21
N ARG A 152 4.42 14.43 2.19
CA ARG A 152 3.88 13.68 1.05
C ARG A 152 3.29 12.35 1.51
N ALA A 153 4.02 11.59 2.30
CA ALA A 153 3.57 10.29 2.79
C ALA A 153 2.36 10.41 3.73
N ALA A 154 2.35 11.44 4.60
CA ALA A 154 1.25 11.70 5.51
C ALA A 154 -0.03 12.13 4.77
N LYS A 155 0.10 12.93 3.70
CA LYS A 155 -1.06 13.29 2.87
C LYS A 155 -1.72 12.05 2.27
N GLU A 156 -0.97 11.20 1.61
CA GLU A 156 -1.50 9.95 1.01
C GLU A 156 -2.12 9.03 2.06
N ALA A 157 -1.45 8.85 3.21
CA ALA A 157 -1.97 8.02 4.28
C ALA A 157 -3.26 8.60 4.90
N THR A 158 -3.39 9.92 4.98
CA THR A 158 -4.62 10.59 5.43
C THR A 158 -5.77 10.34 4.44
N ASP A 159 -5.50 10.45 3.15
CA ASP A 159 -6.49 10.16 2.11
C ASP A 159 -6.93 8.68 2.16
N LEU A 160 -6.02 7.76 2.53
CA LEU A 160 -6.29 6.34 2.76
C LEU A 160 -6.97 6.02 4.11
N GLY A 161 -7.19 7.02 4.99
CA GLY A 161 -7.95 6.86 6.23
C GLY A 161 -7.14 6.97 7.53
N MET A 162 -5.86 7.36 7.50
CA MET A 162 -5.09 7.64 8.71
C MET A 162 -5.61 8.92 9.39
N SER A 163 -6.03 8.81 10.64
CA SER A 163 -6.61 9.94 11.40
C SER A 163 -6.04 10.12 12.80
N SER A 164 -5.28 9.15 13.32
CA SER A 164 -4.74 9.18 14.68
C SER A 164 -3.41 9.93 14.75
N PRO A 165 -3.33 11.07 15.46
CA PRO A 165 -2.05 11.76 15.68
C PRO A 165 -1.02 10.91 16.40
N LYS A 166 -1.47 10.06 17.35
CA LYS A 166 -0.59 9.13 18.08
C LYS A 166 0.05 8.12 17.15
N LEU A 167 -0.73 7.52 16.26
CA LEU A 167 -0.20 6.53 15.30
C LEU A 167 0.69 7.20 14.23
N LYS A 168 0.35 8.43 13.82
CA LYS A 168 1.22 9.22 12.94
C LYS A 168 2.58 9.45 13.59
N GLN A 169 2.60 9.86 14.86
CA GLN A 169 3.85 10.09 15.59
C GLN A 169 4.65 8.80 15.73
N PHE A 170 3.99 7.69 16.12
CA PHE A 170 4.63 6.36 16.18
C PHE A 170 5.32 5.99 14.86
N ALA A 171 4.67 6.21 13.72
CA ALA A 171 5.24 5.91 12.41
C ALA A 171 6.47 6.77 12.07
N ILE A 172 6.44 8.06 12.47
CA ILE A 172 7.58 8.97 12.29
C ILE A 172 8.76 8.52 13.18
N ASP A 173 8.51 8.21 14.44
CA ASP A 173 9.54 7.75 15.38
C ASP A 173 10.14 6.42 14.92
N TYR A 174 9.30 5.49 14.45
CA TYR A 174 9.74 4.24 13.83
C TYR A 174 10.67 4.51 12.64
N ALA A 175 10.29 5.40 11.74
CA ALA A 175 11.10 5.71 10.56
C ALA A 175 12.45 6.35 10.91
N GLN A 176 12.55 7.13 11.99
CA GLN A 176 13.82 7.71 12.44
C GLN A 176 14.84 6.65 12.87
N THR A 177 14.37 5.56 13.46
CA THR A 177 15.23 4.47 13.97
C THR A 177 15.47 3.36 12.94
N HIS A 178 14.70 3.31 11.85
CA HIS A 178 14.74 2.27 10.82
C HIS A 178 15.10 2.80 9.42
N LYS A 179 15.73 3.98 9.34
CA LYS A 179 16.32 4.49 8.08
C LYS A 179 17.46 3.56 7.67
N ARG A 180 17.30 2.87 6.56
CA ARG A 180 18.33 2.07 5.90
C ARG A 180 19.00 2.88 4.80
#